data_0d629020751c02e314b55d060c7aa856
#
_entry.id   0d629020751c02e314b55d060c7aa856
#
_cell.length_a   1.000
_cell.length_b   1.000
_cell.length_c   1.000
_cell.angle_alpha   90.00
_cell.angle_beta   90.00
_cell.angle_gamma   90.00
#
_symmetry.space_group_name_H-M   'P 1'
#
loop_
_entity.id
_entity.type
_entity.pdbx_description
1 polymer ?
#
loop_
_entity_poly.entity_id
_entity_poly.type
_entity_poly.pdbx_seq_one_letter_code
_entity_poly.pdbx_strand_id
1 'polypeptide(L)'
;IYGSKIGICIKFIVNDNGRPRCKTLVRDSYSNAQNRKSGTQDTTRHWIDANSDFEFIYSNFDNDNIDTSYYIEKHLPICRDYKNTRLKVGWKPQTDFPIPEYFARRWNWPLPYKSTLIVPIVPLIANDQTQEAIRGFLCADSSSEGIFNKYYDVDIMKGVADGIYNQIHLIYQLTIKET
;
A
#
# COMPACT_ATOMS: atom_id res chain seq x y z
N ILE A 1 -22.27 13.46 10.95
CA ILE A 1 -21.59 12.45 10.13
C ILE A 1 -20.10 12.76 10.24
N TYR A 2 -19.37 12.03 11.09
CA TYR A 2 -17.91 12.10 11.10
C TYR A 2 -17.42 11.46 9.81
N GLY A 3 -16.96 12.26 8.87
CA GLY A 3 -16.43 11.78 7.59
C GLY A 3 -15.28 10.81 7.82
N SER A 4 -15.30 9.70 7.14
CA SER A 4 -14.20 8.73 7.16
C SER A 4 -12.93 9.42 6.69
N LYS A 5 -11.88 9.34 7.49
CA LYS A 5 -10.59 9.96 7.15
C LYS A 5 -9.79 9.01 6.27
N ILE A 6 -9.32 9.51 5.15
CA ILE A 6 -8.45 8.80 4.21
C ILE A 6 -7.06 9.39 4.34
N GLY A 7 -6.07 8.55 4.54
CA GLY A 7 -4.66 8.90 4.51
C GLY A 7 -4.06 8.47 3.18
N ILE A 8 -3.30 9.36 2.54
CA ILE A 8 -2.63 9.11 1.27
C ILE A 8 -1.12 9.03 1.47
N CYS A 9 -0.47 8.09 0.82
CA CYS A 9 0.98 8.09 0.73
C CYS A 9 1.49 7.59 -0.62
N ILE A 10 2.68 8.09 -0.97
CA ILE A 10 3.44 7.63 -2.13
C ILE A 10 4.64 6.84 -1.61
N LYS A 11 4.79 5.64 -2.14
CA LYS A 11 5.95 4.80 -1.91
C LYS A 11 6.68 4.58 -3.22
N PHE A 12 8.00 4.54 -3.19
CA PHE A 12 8.80 4.13 -4.33
C PHE A 12 9.53 2.83 -4.05
N ILE A 13 9.85 2.10 -5.11
CA ILE A 13 10.56 0.83 -5.01
C ILE A 13 12.05 1.09 -5.05
N VAL A 14 12.78 0.50 -4.11
CA VAL A 14 14.24 0.46 -4.10
C VAL A 14 14.70 -1.00 -4.07
N ASN A 15 15.78 -1.28 -4.79
CA ASN A 15 16.42 -2.57 -4.73
C ASN A 15 17.44 -2.55 -3.60
N ASP A 16 17.29 -3.44 -2.62
CA ASP A 16 18.20 -3.58 -1.49
C ASP A 16 18.86 -4.97 -1.59
N ASN A 17 20.05 -5.02 -2.17
CA ASN A 17 20.81 -6.26 -2.42
C ASN A 17 20.02 -7.34 -3.19
N GLY A 18 19.36 -6.95 -4.27
CA GLY A 18 18.58 -7.85 -5.13
C GLY A 18 17.16 -8.14 -4.62
N ARG A 19 16.76 -7.61 -3.47
CA ARG A 19 15.41 -7.76 -2.93
C ARG A 19 14.66 -6.43 -2.97
N PRO A 20 13.51 -6.37 -3.64
CA PRO A 20 12.74 -5.13 -3.75
C PRO A 20 12.01 -4.80 -2.45
N ARG A 21 12.05 -3.54 -2.07
CA ARG A 21 11.29 -2.99 -0.93
C ARG A 21 10.70 -1.63 -1.25
N CYS A 22 9.65 -1.29 -0.52
CA CYS A 22 9.05 0.02 -0.59
C CYS A 22 9.68 0.97 0.43
N LYS A 23 9.99 2.19 0.02
CA LYS A 23 10.34 3.31 0.88
C LYS A 23 9.26 4.37 0.75
N THR A 24 8.72 4.85 1.87
CA THR A 24 7.71 5.91 1.85
C THR A 24 8.37 7.23 1.50
N LEU A 25 7.98 7.81 0.37
CA LEU A 25 8.47 9.09 -0.10
C LEU A 25 7.77 10.23 0.64
N VAL A 26 6.46 10.25 0.62
CA VAL A 26 5.63 11.31 1.20
C VAL A 26 4.32 10.73 1.75
N ARG A 27 3.79 11.40 2.77
CA ARG A 27 2.46 11.16 3.34
C ARG A 27 1.72 12.47 3.47
N ASP A 28 0.41 12.40 3.39
CA ASP A 28 -0.45 13.54 3.75
C ASP A 28 -0.38 13.86 5.26
N SER A 29 -0.91 15.00 5.65
CA SER A 29 -0.90 15.48 7.03
C SER A 29 -1.64 14.53 7.99
N TYR A 30 -2.72 13.90 7.54
CA TYR A 30 -3.49 12.97 8.36
C TYR A 30 -2.69 11.70 8.67
N SER A 31 -2.04 11.11 7.67
CA SER A 31 -1.17 9.95 7.88
C SER A 31 0.02 10.26 8.79
N ASN A 32 0.61 11.45 8.66
CA ASN A 32 1.71 11.91 9.54
C ASN A 32 1.27 12.07 11.00
N ALA A 33 0.08 12.59 11.24
CA ALA A 33 -0.47 12.77 12.60
C ALA A 33 -0.64 11.45 13.37
N GLN A 34 -0.63 10.31 12.68
CA GLN A 34 -0.71 8.97 13.27
C GLN A 34 0.66 8.35 13.56
N ASN A 35 1.73 9.14 13.73
CA ASN A 35 3.11 8.67 13.91
C ASN A 35 3.63 7.80 12.75
N ARG A 36 3.08 7.97 11.57
CA ARG A 36 3.53 7.28 10.35
C ARG A 36 4.60 8.14 9.67
N LYS A 37 5.84 7.67 9.70
CA LYS A 37 7.00 8.41 9.18
C LYS A 37 7.12 8.30 7.67
N SER A 38 7.79 9.27 7.05
CA SER A 38 8.08 9.32 5.60
C SER A 38 9.49 9.85 5.33
N GLY A 39 9.95 9.72 4.10
CA GLY A 39 11.28 10.18 3.67
C GLY A 39 12.40 9.53 4.49
N THR A 40 13.33 10.35 4.97
CA THR A 40 14.48 9.90 5.77
C THR A 40 14.09 9.40 7.17
N GLN A 41 12.91 9.78 7.65
CA GLN A 41 12.42 9.37 8.97
C GLN A 41 11.78 7.97 8.95
N ASP A 42 11.38 7.45 7.77
CA ASP A 42 10.85 6.08 7.65
C ASP A 42 11.99 5.09 7.52
N THR A 43 12.44 4.58 8.66
CA THR A 43 13.49 3.54 8.72
C THR A 43 12.94 2.13 8.57
N THR A 44 11.63 1.95 8.46
CA THR A 44 10.99 0.64 8.34
C THR A 44 11.28 0.04 6.96
N ARG A 45 11.79 -1.18 6.95
CA ARG A 45 12.00 -1.94 5.71
C ARG A 45 10.71 -2.63 5.31
N HIS A 46 9.96 -2.02 4.40
CA HIS A 46 8.74 -2.60 3.85
C HIS A 46 9.07 -3.49 2.65
N TRP A 47 9.50 -4.74 2.91
CA TRP A 47 9.74 -5.71 1.86
C TRP A 47 8.45 -5.99 1.08
N ILE A 48 8.52 -6.07 -0.24
CA ILE A 48 7.34 -6.29 -1.08
C ILE A 48 6.69 -7.62 -0.73
N ASP A 49 7.47 -8.70 -0.63
CA ASP A 49 7.03 -10.05 -0.29
C ASP A 49 6.53 -10.24 1.16
N ALA A 50 6.73 -9.24 2.02
CA ALA A 50 6.22 -9.23 3.41
C ALA A 50 4.92 -8.42 3.57
N ASN A 51 4.36 -7.90 2.48
CA ASN A 51 3.15 -7.08 2.48
C ASN A 51 2.22 -7.56 1.37
N SER A 52 1.09 -8.17 1.73
CA SER A 52 0.15 -8.80 0.78
C SER A 52 -0.31 -7.89 -0.34
N ASP A 53 -0.52 -6.62 -0.04
CA ASP A 53 -0.94 -5.57 -0.96
C ASP A 53 0.10 -5.29 -2.06
N PHE A 54 1.36 -5.10 -1.67
CA PHE A 54 2.45 -4.85 -2.63
C PHE A 54 2.86 -6.13 -3.36
N GLU A 55 2.93 -7.26 -2.64
CA GLU A 55 3.24 -8.57 -3.23
C GLU A 55 2.24 -8.94 -4.32
N PHE A 56 0.94 -8.75 -4.06
CA PHE A 56 -0.12 -9.06 -5.02
C PHE A 56 0.06 -8.28 -6.32
N ILE A 57 0.22 -6.94 -6.24
CA ILE A 57 0.38 -6.12 -7.42
C ILE A 57 1.71 -6.45 -8.12
N TYR A 58 2.81 -6.49 -7.36
CA TYR A 58 4.14 -6.66 -7.92
C TYR A 58 4.34 -8.00 -8.62
N SER A 59 3.79 -9.09 -8.07
CA SER A 59 3.93 -10.44 -8.61
C SER A 59 2.94 -10.78 -9.73
N ASN A 60 1.80 -10.08 -9.79
CA ASN A 60 0.75 -10.36 -10.75
C ASN A 60 0.53 -9.21 -11.75
N PHE A 61 1.44 -8.21 -11.76
CA PHE A 61 1.25 -7.05 -12.60
C PHE A 61 1.23 -7.47 -14.07
N ASP A 62 0.07 -7.28 -14.67
CA ASP A 62 -0.18 -7.46 -16.08
C ASP A 62 -1.13 -6.33 -16.50
N ASN A 63 -0.68 -5.45 -17.39
CA ASN A 63 -1.47 -4.30 -17.81
C ASN A 63 -2.72 -4.70 -18.62
N ASP A 64 -2.68 -5.85 -19.25
CA ASP A 64 -3.82 -6.37 -20.02
C ASP A 64 -4.89 -6.93 -19.08
N ASN A 65 -4.53 -7.17 -17.81
CA ASN A 65 -5.46 -7.65 -16.78
C ASN A 65 -5.75 -6.55 -15.75
N ILE A 66 -6.84 -5.82 -15.94
CA ILE A 66 -7.28 -4.74 -15.05
C ILE A 66 -7.40 -5.18 -13.59
N ASP A 67 -7.79 -6.43 -13.34
CA ASP A 67 -8.02 -6.93 -11.99
C ASP A 67 -6.73 -7.20 -11.20
N THR A 68 -5.57 -7.32 -11.85
CA THR A 68 -4.26 -7.47 -11.20
C THR A 68 -3.48 -6.17 -11.05
N SER A 69 -3.98 -5.08 -11.65
CA SER A 69 -3.30 -3.77 -11.66
C SER A 69 -3.62 -2.89 -10.46
N TYR A 70 -4.24 -3.42 -9.42
CA TYR A 70 -4.51 -2.72 -8.15
C TYR A 70 -4.79 -3.73 -7.04
N TYR A 71 -4.69 -3.26 -5.79
CA TYR A 71 -5.13 -4.02 -4.62
C TYR A 71 -6.16 -3.21 -3.84
N ILE A 72 -7.29 -3.83 -3.52
CA ILE A 72 -8.33 -3.23 -2.69
C ILE A 72 -8.77 -4.23 -1.61
N GLU A 73 -8.68 -3.82 -0.36
CA GLU A 73 -9.25 -4.59 0.75
C GLU A 73 -10.10 -3.66 1.63
N LYS A 74 -11.38 -4.00 1.73
CA LYS A 74 -12.38 -3.19 2.42
C LYS A 74 -12.46 -3.49 3.91
N HIS A 75 -12.00 -4.67 4.33
CA HIS A 75 -12.21 -5.21 5.67
C HIS A 75 -10.95 -5.90 6.21
N LEU A 76 -9.83 -5.18 6.24
CA LEU A 76 -8.54 -5.69 6.68
C LEU A 76 -8.58 -6.46 8.01
N PRO A 77 -9.33 -6.02 9.05
CA PRO A 77 -9.35 -6.73 10.32
C PRO A 77 -9.83 -8.18 10.22
N ILE A 78 -10.65 -8.52 9.21
CA ILE A 78 -11.17 -9.88 9.01
C ILE A 78 -10.45 -10.65 7.91
N CYS A 79 -9.56 -10.01 7.17
CA CYS A 79 -8.69 -10.67 6.19
C CYS A 79 -7.62 -11.46 6.92
N ARG A 80 -7.79 -12.80 7.00
CA ARG A 80 -6.95 -13.69 7.83
C ARG A 80 -5.51 -13.77 7.32
N ASP A 81 -5.34 -13.77 6.01
CA ASP A 81 -4.05 -13.99 5.36
C ASP A 81 -3.32 -12.69 5.02
N TYR A 82 -3.86 -11.53 5.46
CA TYR A 82 -3.21 -10.24 5.23
C TYR A 82 -1.90 -10.15 5.99
N LYS A 83 -0.83 -9.98 5.24
CA LYS A 83 0.53 -9.73 5.76
C LYS A 83 0.84 -8.24 5.67
N ASN A 84 1.52 -7.72 6.66
CA ASN A 84 2.03 -6.37 6.64
C ASN A 84 3.26 -6.29 7.55
N THR A 85 4.30 -5.56 7.15
CA THR A 85 5.55 -5.41 7.92
C THR A 85 5.33 -4.94 9.36
N ARG A 86 4.24 -4.24 9.65
CA ARG A 86 3.87 -3.76 10.98
C ARG A 86 3.02 -4.76 11.77
N LEU A 87 2.48 -5.79 11.13
CA LEU A 87 1.84 -6.90 11.80
C LEU A 87 2.91 -7.90 12.23
N LYS A 88 2.90 -8.30 13.50
CA LYS A 88 3.74 -9.43 13.93
C LYS A 88 3.34 -10.68 13.14
N VAL A 89 4.33 -11.45 12.73
CA VAL A 89 4.09 -12.75 12.09
C VAL A 89 3.21 -13.61 12.99
N GLY A 90 2.12 -14.14 12.42
CA GLY A 90 1.17 -14.95 13.19
C GLY A 90 0.32 -14.14 14.19
N TRP A 91 0.17 -12.81 13.95
CA TRP A 91 -0.69 -12.01 14.81
C TRP A 91 -2.09 -12.63 14.93
N LYS A 92 -2.50 -12.83 16.17
CA LYS A 92 -3.87 -13.24 16.53
C LYS A 92 -4.40 -12.27 17.60
N PRO A 93 -5.69 -11.96 17.57
CA PRO A 93 -6.28 -11.13 18.61
C PRO A 93 -6.18 -11.86 19.96
N GLN A 94 -5.70 -11.16 20.97
CA GLN A 94 -5.74 -11.64 22.35
C GLN A 94 -7.08 -11.19 22.97
N THR A 95 -7.83 -12.13 23.51
CA THR A 95 -9.08 -11.83 24.23
C THR A 95 -9.13 -12.66 25.50
N ASP A 96 -9.49 -12.01 26.60
CA ASP A 96 -9.69 -12.64 27.91
C ASP A 96 -11.05 -13.35 28.00
N PHE A 97 -11.90 -13.20 26.97
CA PHE A 97 -13.24 -13.75 26.91
C PHE A 97 -13.46 -14.57 25.65
N PRO A 98 -14.29 -15.60 25.66
CA PRO A 98 -14.65 -16.41 24.50
C PRO A 98 -15.57 -15.64 23.54
N ILE A 99 -15.04 -14.67 22.84
CA ILE A 99 -15.74 -13.97 21.76
C ILE A 99 -15.38 -14.57 20.40
N PRO A 100 -16.31 -14.57 19.43
CA PRO A 100 -15.99 -15.00 18.07
C PRO A 100 -14.79 -14.25 17.52
N GLU A 101 -13.87 -14.97 16.86
CA GLU A 101 -12.61 -14.42 16.29
C GLU A 101 -12.85 -13.17 15.45
N TYR A 102 -13.95 -13.12 14.72
CA TYR A 102 -14.37 -11.99 13.91
C TYR A 102 -14.42 -10.67 14.71
N PHE A 103 -15.06 -10.68 15.89
CA PHE A 103 -15.15 -9.49 16.73
C PHE A 103 -13.81 -9.19 17.41
N ALA A 104 -13.12 -10.24 17.86
CA ALA A 104 -11.81 -10.10 18.48
C ALA A 104 -10.82 -9.43 17.55
N ARG A 105 -10.79 -9.82 16.27
CA ARG A 105 -9.93 -9.21 15.26
C ARG A 105 -10.26 -7.73 15.02
N ARG A 106 -11.52 -7.37 14.94
CA ARG A 106 -11.94 -5.96 14.75
C ARG A 106 -11.57 -5.06 15.92
N TRP A 107 -11.72 -5.56 17.16
CA TRP A 107 -11.45 -4.77 18.36
C TRP A 107 -9.96 -4.59 18.64
N ASN A 108 -9.17 -5.62 18.37
CA ASN A 108 -7.73 -5.63 18.64
C ASN A 108 -6.87 -5.38 17.40
N TRP A 109 -7.47 -4.84 16.31
CA TRP A 109 -6.74 -4.58 15.08
C TRP A 109 -5.61 -3.55 15.30
N PRO A 110 -4.33 -3.92 15.08
CA PRO A 110 -3.20 -3.10 15.49
C PRO A 110 -2.81 -2.02 14.51
N LEU A 111 -3.30 -2.08 13.26
CA LEU A 111 -2.99 -1.04 12.28
C LEU A 111 -3.95 0.15 12.41
N PRO A 112 -3.48 1.38 12.11
CA PRO A 112 -4.31 2.58 12.22
C PRO A 112 -5.36 2.70 11.12
N TYR A 113 -5.41 1.74 10.19
CA TYR A 113 -6.37 1.69 9.09
C TYR A 113 -7.03 0.32 8.99
N LYS A 114 -8.25 0.29 8.47
CA LYS A 114 -9.10 -0.91 8.38
C LYS A 114 -9.52 -1.25 6.96
N SER A 115 -9.27 -0.33 6.02
CA SER A 115 -9.38 -0.59 4.58
C SER A 115 -8.23 0.09 3.84
N THR A 116 -7.88 -0.45 2.69
CA THR A 116 -6.77 0.05 1.85
C THR A 116 -7.10 -0.08 0.37
N LEU A 117 -6.61 0.86 -0.41
CA LEU A 117 -6.59 0.83 -1.87
C LEU A 117 -5.20 1.22 -2.34
N ILE A 118 -4.58 0.41 -3.19
CA ILE A 118 -3.23 0.63 -3.69
C ILE A 118 -3.24 0.43 -5.20
N VAL A 119 -2.60 1.36 -5.91
CA VAL A 119 -2.34 1.26 -7.33
C VAL A 119 -0.84 1.41 -7.61
N PRO A 120 -0.28 0.73 -8.62
CA PRO A 120 1.10 0.92 -9.02
C PRO A 120 1.28 2.27 -9.72
N ILE A 121 2.48 2.81 -9.63
CA ILE A 121 2.94 3.96 -10.41
C ILE A 121 3.79 3.41 -11.55
N VAL A 122 3.19 3.40 -12.76
CA VAL A 122 3.76 2.81 -13.97
C VAL A 122 3.65 3.81 -15.13
N PRO A 123 4.47 3.69 -16.18
CA PRO A 123 4.32 4.54 -17.36
C PRO A 123 3.01 4.27 -18.09
N LEU A 124 2.31 5.33 -18.49
CA LEU A 124 1.05 5.25 -19.23
C LEU A 124 1.20 4.55 -20.60
N ILE A 125 2.37 4.72 -21.22
CA ILE A 125 2.72 4.16 -22.52
C ILE A 125 4.03 3.41 -22.36
N ALA A 126 3.96 2.15 -22.00
CA ALA A 126 5.13 1.28 -22.03
C ALA A 126 4.84 0.11 -22.96
N ASN A 127 5.70 -0.05 -23.95
CA ASN A 127 5.76 -1.28 -24.75
C ASN A 127 6.27 -2.46 -23.89
N ASP A 128 6.71 -2.17 -22.67
CA ASP A 128 7.30 -3.14 -21.75
C ASP A 128 6.57 -3.01 -20.40
N GLN A 129 5.53 -3.80 -20.26
CA GLN A 129 4.62 -3.80 -19.10
C GLN A 129 5.01 -4.90 -18.11
N THR A 130 6.30 -4.98 -17.86
CA THR A 130 6.84 -5.92 -16.90
C THR A 130 6.78 -5.33 -15.48
N GLN A 131 6.89 -6.21 -14.52
CA GLN A 131 7.09 -5.91 -13.10
C GLN A 131 8.17 -4.82 -12.88
N GLU A 132 9.19 -4.80 -13.75
CA GLU A 132 10.28 -3.82 -13.72
C GLU A 132 9.85 -2.39 -14.09
N ALA A 133 8.69 -2.22 -14.72
CA ALA A 133 8.14 -0.89 -15.02
C ALA A 133 7.55 -0.18 -13.79
N ILE A 134 7.21 -0.91 -12.72
CA ILE A 134 6.64 -0.35 -11.52
C ILE A 134 7.70 0.47 -10.78
N ARG A 135 7.50 1.79 -10.67
CA ARG A 135 8.39 2.71 -9.93
C ARG A 135 8.00 2.89 -8.48
N GLY A 136 6.76 2.59 -8.15
CA GLY A 136 6.24 2.75 -6.80
C GLY A 136 4.76 2.44 -6.71
N PHE A 137 4.17 2.89 -5.61
CA PHE A 137 2.75 2.70 -5.31
C PHE A 137 2.14 3.98 -4.76
N LEU A 138 0.95 4.31 -5.25
CA LEU A 138 0.07 5.28 -4.63
C LEU A 138 -0.90 4.51 -3.72
N CYS A 139 -0.90 4.85 -2.44
CA CYS A 139 -1.66 4.14 -1.42
C CYS A 139 -2.68 5.07 -0.78
N ALA A 140 -3.91 4.59 -0.60
CA ALA A 140 -4.97 5.22 0.18
C ALA A 140 -5.41 4.26 1.29
N ASP A 141 -5.37 4.72 2.54
CA ASP A 141 -5.74 3.95 3.71
C ASP A 141 -6.87 4.66 4.47
N SER A 142 -7.83 3.93 5.00
CA SER A 142 -8.88 4.50 5.85
C SER A 142 -9.02 3.80 7.19
N SER A 143 -9.29 4.59 8.24
CA SER A 143 -9.63 4.07 9.57
C SER A 143 -11.00 3.41 9.62
N SER A 144 -11.83 3.59 8.60
CA SER A 144 -13.14 2.98 8.45
C SER A 144 -13.09 1.80 7.49
N GLU A 145 -13.93 0.79 7.71
CA GLU A 145 -14.12 -0.32 6.81
C GLU A 145 -15.10 0.05 5.68
N GLY A 146 -15.00 -0.62 4.53
CA GLY A 146 -15.97 -0.53 3.43
C GLY A 146 -15.93 0.77 2.63
N ILE A 147 -14.89 1.61 2.78
CA ILE A 147 -14.86 2.96 2.22
C ILE A 147 -14.62 2.95 0.71
N PHE A 148 -13.67 2.14 0.25
CA PHE A 148 -13.24 2.21 -1.15
C PHE A 148 -14.20 1.50 -2.10
N ASN A 149 -14.43 2.13 -3.26
CA ASN A 149 -15.24 1.61 -4.35
C ASN A 149 -14.34 1.16 -5.52
N LYS A 150 -14.49 -0.11 -5.92
CA LYS A 150 -13.72 -0.70 -7.03
C LYS A 150 -13.85 0.07 -8.34
N TYR A 151 -15.01 0.64 -8.63
CA TYR A 151 -15.31 1.25 -9.94
C TYR A 151 -14.88 2.72 -10.06
N TYR A 152 -14.90 3.47 -8.97
CA TYR A 152 -14.60 4.90 -9.00
C TYR A 152 -13.23 5.24 -8.41
N ASP A 153 -12.94 4.70 -7.23
CA ASP A 153 -11.74 5.09 -6.51
C ASP A 153 -10.49 4.52 -7.17
N VAL A 154 -10.58 3.33 -7.78
CA VAL A 154 -9.47 2.73 -8.53
C VAL A 154 -9.10 3.59 -9.72
N ASP A 155 -10.08 4.02 -10.52
CA ASP A 155 -9.82 4.83 -11.71
C ASP A 155 -9.27 6.22 -11.34
N ILE A 156 -9.80 6.84 -10.29
CA ILE A 156 -9.27 8.09 -9.76
C ILE A 156 -7.81 7.92 -9.32
N MET A 157 -7.52 6.87 -8.55
CA MET A 157 -6.17 6.60 -8.04
C MET A 157 -5.19 6.31 -9.19
N LYS A 158 -5.62 5.55 -10.21
CA LYS A 158 -4.80 5.30 -11.40
C LYS A 158 -4.51 6.60 -12.15
N GLY A 159 -5.51 7.44 -12.40
CA GLY A 159 -5.31 8.74 -13.06
C GLY A 159 -4.33 9.64 -12.30
N VAL A 160 -4.37 9.64 -10.96
CA VAL A 160 -3.39 10.36 -10.14
C VAL A 160 -2.00 9.72 -10.26
N ALA A 161 -1.91 8.39 -10.22
CA ALA A 161 -0.63 7.68 -10.35
C ALA A 161 0.05 7.96 -11.69
N ASP A 162 -0.71 7.98 -12.79
CA ASP A 162 -0.25 8.36 -14.11
C ASP A 162 0.29 9.79 -14.14
N GLY A 163 -0.45 10.73 -13.54
CA GLY A 163 -0.08 12.15 -13.50
C GLY A 163 1.22 12.43 -12.74
N ILE A 164 1.60 11.58 -11.78
CA ILE A 164 2.83 11.73 -10.99
C ILE A 164 3.98 10.83 -11.45
N TYR A 165 3.76 9.97 -12.46
CA TYR A 165 4.77 8.99 -12.89
C TYR A 165 6.13 9.61 -13.22
N ASN A 166 6.14 10.67 -14.02
CA ASN A 166 7.38 11.29 -14.49
C ASN A 166 8.21 11.83 -13.32
N GLN A 167 7.58 12.42 -12.30
CA GLN A 167 8.25 12.93 -11.11
C GLN A 167 8.85 11.79 -10.28
N ILE A 168 8.10 10.71 -10.10
CA ILE A 168 8.57 9.53 -9.37
C ILE A 168 9.70 8.82 -10.14
N HIS A 169 9.60 8.72 -11.46
CA HIS A 169 10.64 8.15 -12.31
C HIS A 169 11.93 8.96 -12.23
N LEU A 170 11.87 10.28 -12.24
CA LEU A 170 13.04 11.15 -12.09
C LEU A 170 13.72 10.93 -10.73
N ILE A 171 12.95 10.88 -9.64
CA ILE A 171 13.48 10.59 -8.30
C ILE A 171 14.16 9.23 -8.27
N TYR A 172 13.53 8.21 -8.87
CA TYR A 172 14.10 6.87 -8.99
C TYR A 172 15.46 6.88 -9.71
N GLN A 173 15.57 7.57 -10.85
CA GLN A 173 16.80 7.68 -11.59
C GLN A 173 17.94 8.38 -10.81
N LEU A 174 17.60 9.42 -10.05
CA LEU A 174 18.58 10.12 -9.19
C LEU A 174 19.07 9.22 -8.06
N THR A 175 18.17 8.44 -7.46
CA THR A 175 18.52 7.54 -6.35
C THR A 175 19.44 6.37 -6.78
N ILE A 176 19.29 5.86 -8.00
CA ILE A 176 20.15 4.77 -8.51
C ILE A 176 21.56 5.27 -8.84
N LYS A 177 21.73 6.53 -9.20
CA LYS A 177 23.05 7.08 -9.54
C LYS A 177 23.95 7.36 -8.33
N GLU A 178 23.35 7.35 -7.12
CA GLU A 178 24.06 7.59 -5.86
C GLU A 178 24.48 6.31 -5.13
N THR A 179 24.10 5.15 -5.67
CA THR A 179 24.49 3.81 -5.17
C THR A 179 25.47 3.13 -6.10
#